data_189c1f99150fa3ae73d9993285542b35
#
_entry.id   189c1f99150fa3ae73d9993285542b35
#
_cell.length_a   1.000
_cell.length_b   1.000
_cell.length_c   1.000
_cell.angle_alpha   90.00
_cell.angle_beta   90.00
_cell.angle_gamma   90.00
#
_symmetry.space_group_name_H-M   'P 1'
#
loop_
_entity.id
_entity.type
_entity.pdbx_description
1 polymer ?
#
loop_
_entity_poly.entity_id
_entity_poly.type
_entity_poly.pdbx_seq_one_letter_code
_entity_poly.pdbx_strand_id
1 'polypeptide(L)'
;MTHVVTENCRGCRFTDCVATCPVACFHANDVRVYIDPDVCIDCGACIPVCPVHAIIEEFDLPDDQQHWVEVNARSAKRYPVIRTRLPALDTAAAKRAALGY
;
A
#
# COMPACT_ATOMS: atom_id res chain seq x y z
N MET A 1 1.27 -12.97 -9.29
CA MET A 1 0.13 -12.07 -9.10
C MET A 1 0.23 -11.41 -7.74
N THR A 2 0.00 -10.11 -7.67
CA THR A 2 0.15 -9.35 -6.44
C THR A 2 -0.81 -8.16 -6.43
N HIS A 3 -1.02 -7.60 -5.24
CA HIS A 3 -1.61 -6.28 -5.09
C HIS A 3 -0.50 -5.25 -5.03
N VAL A 4 -0.79 -4.02 -5.43
CA VAL A 4 0.17 -2.92 -5.42
C VAL A 4 -0.41 -1.71 -4.71
N VAL A 5 0.47 -0.97 -4.02
CA VAL A 5 0.10 0.28 -3.35
C VAL A 5 0.41 1.43 -4.30
N THR A 6 -0.59 2.27 -4.56
CA THR A 6 -0.50 3.36 -5.52
C THR A 6 -0.32 4.72 -4.84
N GLU A 7 -0.39 5.80 -5.62
CA GLU A 7 -0.10 7.18 -5.18
C GLU A 7 -0.96 7.64 -3.98
N ASN A 8 -2.18 7.14 -3.85
CA ASN A 8 -3.07 7.60 -2.78
C ASN A 8 -2.50 7.36 -1.37
N CYS A 9 -1.60 6.39 -1.20
CA CYS A 9 -0.97 6.10 0.09
C CYS A 9 0.04 7.18 0.50
N ARG A 10 0.61 7.89 -0.45
CA ARG A 10 1.64 8.89 -0.17
C ARG A 10 1.08 10.03 0.68
N GLY A 11 1.74 10.28 1.79
CA GLY A 11 1.31 11.30 2.74
C GLY A 11 0.22 10.85 3.71
N CYS A 12 -0.29 9.62 3.56
CA CYS A 12 -1.27 9.02 4.46
C CYS A 12 -0.64 7.95 5.37
N ARG A 13 -0.04 6.97 4.75
CA ARG A 13 0.55 5.80 5.44
C ARG A 13 -0.43 5.22 6.47
N PHE A 14 -1.68 5.04 6.07
CA PHE A 14 -2.61 4.23 6.84
C PHE A 14 -2.12 2.79 6.80
N THR A 15 -2.01 2.15 7.93
CA THR A 15 -1.49 0.79 8.03
C THR A 15 -2.56 -0.22 8.42
N ASP A 16 -3.82 0.10 8.21
CA ASP A 16 -4.93 -0.83 8.42
C ASP A 16 -4.77 -2.09 7.57
N CYS A 17 -4.23 -1.95 6.37
CA CYS A 17 -3.91 -3.06 5.48
C CYS A 17 -2.88 -4.03 6.06
N VAL A 18 -1.91 -3.52 6.80
CA VAL A 18 -0.86 -4.35 7.42
C VAL A 18 -1.47 -5.31 8.43
N ALA A 19 -2.44 -4.83 9.21
CA ALA A 19 -3.09 -5.65 10.24
C ALA A 19 -3.91 -6.80 9.65
N THR A 20 -4.40 -6.69 8.41
CA THR A 20 -5.19 -7.72 7.75
C THR A 20 -4.38 -8.70 6.92
N CYS A 21 -3.13 -8.37 6.62
CA CYS A 21 -2.28 -9.22 5.79
C CYS A 21 -1.88 -10.48 6.55
N PRO A 22 -2.17 -11.69 6.03
CA PRO A 22 -1.80 -12.94 6.69
C PRO A 22 -0.32 -13.29 6.53
N VAL A 23 0.39 -12.58 5.66
CA VAL A 23 1.83 -12.73 5.44
C VAL A 23 2.50 -11.36 5.59
N ALA A 24 3.76 -11.33 5.93
CA ALA A 24 4.48 -10.06 6.16
C ALA A 24 4.99 -9.48 4.84
N CYS A 25 4.08 -9.01 3.98
CA CYS A 25 4.44 -8.48 2.67
C CYS A 25 4.52 -6.95 2.57
N PHE A 26 4.17 -6.23 3.63
CA PHE A 26 4.21 -4.77 3.63
C PHE A 26 5.55 -4.23 4.11
N HIS A 27 6.07 -3.24 3.39
CA HIS A 27 7.28 -2.49 3.74
C HIS A 27 6.92 -1.01 3.81
N ALA A 28 7.58 -0.25 4.66
CA ALA A 28 7.23 1.15 4.86
C ALA A 28 8.45 2.06 4.86
N ASN A 29 8.26 3.26 4.33
CA ASN A 29 9.17 4.38 4.53
C ASN A 29 8.45 5.51 5.30
N ASP A 30 8.98 6.73 5.26
CA ASP A 30 8.45 7.85 6.05
C ASP A 30 7.10 8.37 5.54
N VAL A 31 6.71 8.05 4.30
CA VAL A 31 5.54 8.66 3.65
C VAL A 31 4.49 7.68 3.17
N ARG A 32 4.82 6.40 3.01
CA ARG A 32 3.90 5.41 2.46
C ARG A 32 4.33 3.97 2.74
N VAL A 33 3.47 3.02 2.36
CA VAL A 33 3.81 1.59 2.39
C VAL A 33 3.93 1.03 0.97
N TYR A 34 4.57 -0.12 0.85
CA TYR A 34 4.73 -0.87 -0.40
C TYR A 34 4.44 -2.34 -0.13
N ILE A 35 4.01 -3.07 -1.16
CA ILE A 35 3.78 -4.51 -1.10
C ILE A 35 4.92 -5.23 -1.82
N ASP A 36 5.52 -6.21 -1.13
CA ASP A 36 6.50 -7.10 -1.74
C ASP A 36 5.78 -8.14 -2.59
N PRO A 37 5.95 -8.12 -3.93
CA PRO A 37 5.24 -9.05 -4.81
C PRO A 37 5.68 -10.50 -4.64
N ASP A 38 6.87 -10.75 -4.10
CA ASP A 38 7.37 -12.10 -3.87
C ASP A 38 6.75 -12.74 -2.63
N VAL A 39 6.20 -11.95 -1.72
CA VAL A 39 5.59 -12.43 -0.47
C VAL A 39 4.07 -12.36 -0.51
N CYS A 40 3.50 -11.40 -1.22
CA CYS A 40 2.05 -11.22 -1.33
C CYS A 40 1.39 -12.46 -1.92
N ILE A 41 0.38 -13.00 -1.23
CA ILE A 41 -0.36 -14.19 -1.66
C ILE A 41 -1.65 -13.85 -2.42
N ASP A 42 -1.84 -12.58 -2.75
CA ASP A 42 -2.98 -12.11 -3.56
C ASP A 42 -4.35 -12.40 -2.92
N CYS A 43 -4.45 -12.38 -1.60
CA CYS A 43 -5.71 -12.70 -0.91
C CYS A 43 -6.76 -11.59 -0.94
N GLY A 44 -6.37 -10.36 -1.25
CA GLY A 44 -7.28 -9.22 -1.38
C GLY A 44 -7.81 -8.61 -0.09
N ALA A 45 -7.44 -9.13 1.07
CA ALA A 45 -7.97 -8.66 2.35
C ALA A 45 -7.60 -7.19 2.67
N CYS A 46 -6.49 -6.71 2.11
CA CYS A 46 -6.02 -5.34 2.32
C CYS A 46 -6.82 -4.28 1.54
N ILE A 47 -7.44 -4.65 0.42
CA ILE A 47 -8.13 -3.68 -0.46
C ILE A 47 -9.25 -2.93 0.26
N PRO A 48 -10.23 -3.61 0.89
CA PRO A 48 -11.39 -2.91 1.45
C PRO A 48 -11.07 -2.11 2.72
N VAL A 49 -9.95 -2.36 3.36
CA VAL A 49 -9.61 -1.67 4.62
C VAL A 49 -8.77 -0.42 4.42
N CYS A 50 -8.27 -0.16 3.22
CA CYS A 50 -7.50 1.06 2.94
C CYS A 50 -8.44 2.28 2.86
N PRO A 51 -8.30 3.27 3.77
CA PRO A 51 -9.21 4.42 3.79
C PRO A 51 -9.17 5.30 2.56
N VAL A 52 -8.08 5.26 1.79
CA VAL A 52 -7.88 6.09 0.60
C VAL A 52 -7.84 5.28 -0.69
N HIS A 53 -8.21 4.00 -0.62
CA HIS A 53 -8.29 3.12 -1.79
C HIS A 53 -7.00 3.08 -2.60
N ALA A 54 -5.86 2.96 -1.90
CA ALA A 54 -4.54 2.99 -2.53
C ALA A 54 -4.12 1.63 -3.10
N ILE A 55 -4.77 0.54 -2.70
CA ILE A 55 -4.35 -0.82 -3.04
C ILE A 55 -5.22 -1.37 -4.17
N ILE A 56 -4.57 -1.80 -5.24
CA ILE A 56 -5.22 -2.32 -6.46
C ILE A 56 -4.50 -3.60 -6.87
N GLU A 57 -5.26 -4.60 -7.32
CA GLU A 57 -4.67 -5.78 -7.93
C GLU A 57 -3.94 -5.40 -9.21
N GLU A 58 -2.76 -6.00 -9.47
CA GLU A 58 -1.92 -5.58 -10.59
C GLU A 58 -2.63 -5.64 -11.95
N PHE A 59 -3.54 -6.60 -12.14
CA PHE A 59 -4.28 -6.72 -13.39
C PHE A 59 -5.38 -5.67 -13.57
N ASP A 60 -5.79 -5.03 -12.50
CA ASP A 60 -6.81 -3.98 -12.53
C ASP A 60 -6.20 -2.58 -12.68
N LEU A 61 -4.87 -2.46 -12.66
CA LEU A 61 -4.20 -1.18 -12.82
C LEU A 61 -4.41 -0.63 -14.23
N PRO A 62 -4.80 0.65 -14.36
CA PRO A 62 -4.78 1.34 -15.65
C PRO A 62 -3.37 1.35 -16.27
N ASP A 63 -3.28 1.45 -17.59
CA ASP A 63 -1.99 1.43 -18.29
C ASP A 63 -1.03 2.52 -17.81
N ASP A 64 -1.54 3.70 -17.47
CA ASP A 64 -0.74 4.81 -16.96
C ASP A 64 -0.27 4.62 -15.52
N GLN A 65 -0.74 3.56 -14.84
CA GLN A 65 -0.36 3.24 -13.47
C GLN A 65 0.41 1.92 -13.34
N GLN A 66 0.73 1.26 -14.44
CA GLN A 66 1.45 -0.02 -14.42
C GLN A 66 2.85 0.09 -13.81
N HIS A 67 3.46 1.27 -13.81
CA HIS A 67 4.76 1.52 -13.19
C HIS A 67 4.75 1.20 -11.67
N TRP A 68 3.61 1.23 -11.01
CA TRP A 68 3.50 0.93 -9.58
C TRP A 68 3.89 -0.51 -9.25
N VAL A 69 3.73 -1.45 -10.18
CA VAL A 69 4.17 -2.84 -9.97
C VAL A 69 5.67 -2.86 -9.70
N GLU A 70 6.46 -2.19 -10.56
CA GLU A 70 7.91 -2.12 -10.40
C GLU A 70 8.32 -1.28 -9.18
N VAL A 71 7.65 -0.17 -8.93
CA VAL A 71 7.92 0.68 -7.78
C VAL A 71 7.75 -0.10 -6.48
N ASN A 72 6.66 -0.87 -6.34
CA ASN A 72 6.44 -1.69 -5.15
C ASN A 72 7.52 -2.77 -5.00
N ALA A 73 7.84 -3.49 -6.07
CA ALA A 73 8.84 -4.54 -6.05
C ALA A 73 10.23 -4.02 -5.63
N ARG A 74 10.63 -2.90 -6.19
CA ARG A 74 11.93 -2.28 -5.93
C ARG A 74 11.99 -1.70 -4.52
N SER A 75 10.96 -0.98 -4.11
CA SER A 75 10.92 -0.31 -2.82
C SER A 75 10.79 -1.28 -1.66
N ALA A 76 10.09 -2.39 -1.84
CA ALA A 76 10.00 -3.43 -0.82
C ALA A 76 11.36 -4.00 -0.45
N LYS A 77 12.29 -4.08 -1.39
CA LYS A 77 13.66 -4.53 -1.14
C LYS A 77 14.52 -3.49 -0.43
N ARG A 78 14.11 -2.22 -0.52
CA ARG A 78 14.89 -1.09 -0.01
C ARG A 78 14.48 -0.69 1.41
N TYR A 79 13.21 -0.83 1.75
CA TYR A 79 12.66 -0.37 3.01
C TYR A 79 12.31 -1.53 3.93
N PRO A 80 12.27 -1.32 5.25
CA PRO A 80 12.03 -2.40 6.21
C PRO A 80 10.61 -2.95 6.14
N VAL A 81 10.47 -4.24 6.40
CA VAL A 81 9.16 -4.89 6.54
C VAL A 81 8.49 -4.41 7.82
N ILE A 82 7.17 -4.19 7.75
CA ILE A 82 6.35 -3.90 8.92
C ILE A 82 5.29 -4.98 9.09
N ARG A 83 4.99 -5.34 10.34
CA ARG A 83 4.03 -6.41 10.67
C ARG A 83 2.90 -5.94 11.56
N THR A 84 3.00 -4.72 12.07
CA THR A 84 2.02 -4.13 12.98
C THR A 84 1.60 -2.76 12.46
N ARG A 85 0.42 -2.31 12.91
CA ARG A 85 -0.07 -0.99 12.55
C ARG A 85 0.85 0.10 13.10
N LEU A 86 1.04 1.14 12.28
CA LEU A 86 1.73 2.36 12.67
C LEU A 86 0.72 3.52 12.68
N PRO A 87 0.98 4.59 13.46
CA PRO A 87 0.14 5.79 13.38
C PRO A 87 0.14 6.36 11.96
N ALA A 88 -1.03 6.81 11.50
CA ALA A 88 -1.12 7.53 10.24
C ALA A 88 -0.31 8.84 10.31
N LEU A 89 0.15 9.31 9.16
CA LEU A 89 0.91 10.56 9.09
C LEU A 89 0.02 11.76 9.43
N ASP A 90 0.62 12.84 9.91
CA ASP A 90 -0.11 14.08 10.24
C ASP A 90 -0.87 14.65 9.03
N THR A 91 -0.38 14.38 7.83
CA THR A 91 -1.00 14.83 6.56
C THR A 91 -2.13 13.91 6.08
N ALA A 92 -2.36 12.78 6.74
CA ALA A 92 -3.29 11.76 6.26
C ALA A 92 -4.74 12.26 6.15
N ALA A 93 -5.22 12.98 7.17
CA ALA A 93 -6.60 13.46 7.18
C ALA A 93 -6.85 14.45 6.04
N ALA A 94 -5.93 15.38 5.81
CA ALA A 94 -6.05 16.37 4.74
C ALA A 94 -5.99 15.70 3.35
N LYS A 95 -5.10 14.76 3.16
CA LYS A 95 -5.00 14.01 1.90
C LYS A 95 -6.24 13.18 1.64
N ARG A 96 -6.75 12.48 2.65
CA ARG A 96 -7.97 11.69 2.54
C ARG A 96 -9.16 12.57 2.13
N ALA A 97 -9.31 13.73 2.75
CA ALA A 97 -10.36 14.68 2.39
C ALA A 97 -10.20 15.19 0.97
N ALA A 98 -8.98 15.52 0.54
CA ALA A 98 -8.69 15.98 -0.82
C ALA A 98 -9.01 14.92 -1.88
N LEU A 99 -8.86 13.63 -1.55
CA LEU A 99 -9.20 12.51 -2.43
C LEU A 99 -10.70 12.18 -2.45
N GLY A 100 -11.49 12.76 -1.54
CA GLY A 100 -12.93 12.53 -1.49
C GLY A 100 -13.36 11.32 -0.67
N TYR A 101 -12.49 10.82 0.19
CA TYR A 101 -12.80 9.67 1.07
C TYR A 101 -12.95 10.16 2.53
#